data_49d5448a574cf0689e112dbb07d9c007
#
_entry.id   49d5448a574cf0689e112dbb07d9c007
#
_cell.length_a   1.000
_cell.length_b   1.000
_cell.length_c   1.000
_cell.angle_alpha   90.00
_cell.angle_beta   90.00
_cell.angle_gamma   90.00
#
_symmetry.space_group_name_H-M   'P 1'
#
loop_
_entity.id
_entity.type
_entity.pdbx_description
1 polymer ?
#
loop_
_entity_poly.entity_id
_entity_poly.type
_entity_poly.pdbx_seq_one_letter_code
_entity_poly.pdbx_strand_id
1 'polypeptide(L)'
;MHSSWVDVSSMAFRARTAAILLTFAAAGLQAASFSSVHYDAKTNELVVTLTYGGSNPDHQFSIQWGQCQPLGDDGTQHQIAAEVLDSQWNDDEQQTFTKTVRFSLAGLNCRPATVTLHTAPRFEYTLHIP
;
A
#
# COMPACT_ATOMS: atom_id res chain seq x y z
N MET A 1 2.34 2.51 46.82
CA MET A 1 2.31 2.36 46.33
C MET A 1 2.43 2.38 45.58
N HIS A 2 2.66 2.34 45.55
CA HIS A 2 2.85 2.21 44.68
C HIS A 2 3.23 2.29 43.84
N SER A 3 3.57 2.28 44.03
CA SER A 3 3.96 2.23 43.15
C SER A 3 4.21 2.19 42.41
N SER A 4 4.33 2.07 42.59
CA SER A 4 4.60 1.88 41.64
C SER A 4 4.73 1.86 40.86
N TRP A 5 4.96 1.76 41.23
CA TRP A 5 5.15 1.56 40.26
C TRP A 5 5.47 1.62 39.38
N VAL A 6 5.77 1.65 39.57
CA VAL A 6 6.08 1.49 38.65
C VAL A 6 6.33 1.34 37.89
N ASP A 7 6.75 1.26 38.02
CA ASP A 7 7.01 0.87 37.14
C ASP A 7 7.16 0.74 36.29
N VAL A 8 7.48 0.86 36.65
CA VAL A 8 7.67 0.50 35.69
C VAL A 8 7.85 0.44 34.90
N SER A 9 8.15 0.49 35.07
CA SER A 9 8.33 0.21 34.17
C SER A 9 8.50 0.25 33.48
N SER A 10 8.83 0.33 33.81
CA SER A 10 8.99 0.11 32.97
C SER A 10 9.16 0.13 32.24
N MET A 11 9.53 0.19 32.39
CA MET A 11 9.73 -0.07 31.49
C MET A 11 9.85 -0.09 30.66
N ALA A 12 10.16 0.00 31.05
CA ALA A 12 10.29 -0.30 30.11
C ALA A 12 10.37 -0.37 29.49
N PHE A 13 10.67 -0.33 29.46
CA PHE A 13 10.74 -0.61 28.46
C PHE A 13 10.83 -0.56 27.93
N ARG A 14 11.23 -0.45 28.26
CA ARG A 14 11.47 -0.65 27.54
C ARG A 14 11.53 -0.67 26.71
N ALA A 15 11.80 -0.47 26.96
CA ALA A 15 11.94 -0.68 25.91
C ALA A 15 12.03 -0.85 25.33
N ARG A 16 12.41 -0.75 25.35
CA ARG A 16 12.54 -1.05 24.56
C ARG A 16 12.52 -1.30 23.76
N THR A 17 12.92 -1.16 23.90
CA THR A 17 12.92 -1.54 22.89
C THR A 17 12.71 -1.62 22.12
N ALA A 18 12.92 -1.56 22.21
CA ALA A 18 12.83 -1.70 21.26
C ALA A 18 12.82 -1.56 20.52
N ALA A 19 13.21 -1.41 20.38
CA ALA A 19 13.26 -1.29 19.54
C ALA A 19 13.46 -1.45 18.83
N ILE A 20 13.98 -1.65 18.78
CA ILE A 20 14.16 -1.80 18.02
C ILE A 20 13.94 -2.26 17.25
N LEU A 21 14.19 -2.47 17.38
CA LEU A 21 14.00 -2.87 16.55
C LEU A 21 13.61 -2.83 15.74
N LEU A 22 13.84 -2.82 15.59
CA LEU A 22 13.58 -2.70 14.80
C LEU A 22 13.58 -2.51 13.90
N THR A 23 13.92 -2.35 13.75
CA THR A 23 13.93 -2.17 12.76
C THR A 23 14.50 -2.64 11.86
N PHE A 24 15.00 -2.93 11.78
CA PHE A 24 15.47 -3.47 10.85
C PHE A 24 15.07 -4.57 10.26
N ALA A 25 14.70 -5.06 10.81
CA ALA A 25 14.32 -6.26 10.37
C ALA A 25 13.87 -6.34 9.02
N ALA A 26 13.11 -5.58 8.69
CA ALA A 26 12.60 -5.60 7.36
C ALA A 26 13.49 -4.95 6.35
N ALA A 27 14.75 -4.79 6.70
CA ALA A 27 15.64 -4.05 5.82
C ALA A 27 15.76 -4.67 4.44
N GLY A 28 15.62 -6.01 4.34
CA GLY A 28 15.67 -6.67 3.06
C GLY A 28 14.35 -6.73 2.32
N LEU A 29 13.25 -6.31 2.96
CA LEU A 29 11.93 -6.38 2.36
C LEU A 29 11.49 -4.98 1.97
N GLN A 30 11.57 -4.70 0.70
CA GLN A 30 11.19 -3.39 0.18
C GLN A 30 9.80 -3.45 -0.41
N ALA A 31 8.86 -2.74 0.19
CA ALA A 31 7.57 -2.56 -0.42
C ALA A 31 7.71 -1.75 -1.69
N ALA A 32 6.93 -2.08 -2.68
CA ALA A 32 6.85 -1.26 -3.87
C ALA A 32 6.25 0.10 -3.50
N SER A 33 6.79 1.17 -4.04
CA SER A 33 6.27 2.51 -3.84
C SER A 33 5.67 3.04 -5.12
N PHE A 34 4.70 3.95 -4.98
CA PHE A 34 4.06 4.56 -6.13
C PHE A 34 4.86 5.76 -6.60
N SER A 35 5.38 5.70 -7.83
CA SER A 35 6.02 6.86 -8.46
C SER A 35 4.99 7.76 -9.11
N SER A 36 3.97 7.18 -9.72
CA SER A 36 2.85 7.94 -10.28
C SER A 36 1.64 7.02 -10.43
N VAL A 37 0.47 7.60 -10.31
CA VAL A 37 -0.80 6.91 -10.55
C VAL A 37 -1.72 7.89 -11.26
N HIS A 38 -2.34 7.46 -12.34
CA HIS A 38 -3.37 8.27 -12.98
C HIS A 38 -4.42 7.39 -13.63
N TYR A 39 -5.57 7.97 -13.87
CA TYR A 39 -6.66 7.32 -14.57
C TYR A 39 -6.57 7.67 -16.06
N ASP A 40 -6.59 6.64 -16.90
CA ASP A 40 -6.60 6.81 -18.34
C ASP A 40 -8.04 6.63 -18.83
N ALA A 41 -8.68 7.73 -19.19
CA ALA A 41 -10.07 7.71 -19.60
C ALA A 41 -10.27 7.01 -20.95
N LYS A 42 -9.27 7.00 -21.80
CA LYS A 42 -9.39 6.40 -23.12
C LYS A 42 -9.46 4.89 -23.03
N THR A 43 -8.74 4.29 -22.09
CA THR A 43 -8.68 2.85 -21.95
C THR A 43 -9.46 2.34 -20.73
N ASN A 44 -9.95 3.24 -19.89
CA ASN A 44 -10.63 2.91 -18.63
C ASN A 44 -9.73 2.07 -17.74
N GLU A 45 -8.52 2.57 -17.54
CA GLU A 45 -7.51 1.87 -16.75
C GLU A 45 -6.86 2.80 -15.73
N LEU A 46 -6.40 2.22 -14.63
CA LEU A 46 -5.41 2.88 -13.79
C LEU A 46 -4.03 2.59 -14.34
N VAL A 47 -3.24 3.63 -14.53
CA VAL A 47 -1.87 3.51 -14.97
C VAL A 47 -0.97 3.79 -13.78
N VAL A 48 -0.26 2.78 -13.33
CA VAL A 48 0.47 2.81 -12.08
C VAL A 48 1.94 2.55 -12.36
N THR A 49 2.79 3.51 -11.99
CA THR A 49 4.23 3.34 -12.06
C THR A 49 4.75 3.05 -10.67
N LEU A 50 5.41 1.91 -10.55
CA LEU A 50 5.92 1.39 -9.28
C LEU A 50 7.43 1.34 -9.31
N THR A 51 8.03 1.70 -8.18
CA THR A 51 9.45 1.48 -7.91
C THR A 51 9.55 0.41 -6.85
N TYR A 52 10.30 -0.63 -7.10
CA TYR A 52 10.36 -1.80 -6.23
C TYR A 52 11.76 -2.38 -6.20
N GLY A 53 12.05 -3.11 -5.13
CA GLY A 53 13.31 -3.80 -4.97
C GLY A 53 13.18 -5.27 -5.37
N GLY A 54 14.29 -5.87 -5.74
CA GLY A 54 14.32 -7.29 -6.03
C GLY A 54 15.57 -7.70 -6.76
N SER A 55 15.64 -8.97 -7.12
CA SER A 55 16.77 -9.56 -7.86
C SER A 55 16.59 -9.49 -9.38
N ASN A 56 15.37 -9.17 -9.83
CA ASN A 56 15.04 -9.15 -11.26
C ASN A 56 13.88 -8.20 -11.51
N PRO A 57 13.72 -7.72 -12.76
CA PRO A 57 12.63 -6.80 -13.08
C PRO A 57 11.30 -7.49 -13.37
N ASP A 58 11.22 -8.81 -13.29
CA ASP A 58 10.07 -9.56 -13.79
C ASP A 58 8.99 -9.76 -12.74
N HIS A 59 8.97 -8.95 -11.69
CA HIS A 59 7.88 -8.92 -10.75
C HIS A 59 6.57 -8.62 -11.46
N GLN A 60 5.53 -9.36 -11.14
CA GLN A 60 4.19 -9.14 -11.67
C GLN A 60 3.34 -8.48 -10.59
N PHE A 61 2.56 -7.50 -10.99
CA PHE A 61 1.70 -6.79 -10.03
C PHE A 61 0.25 -7.03 -10.38
N SER A 62 -0.54 -7.24 -9.35
CA SER A 62 -1.99 -7.40 -9.46
C SER A 62 -2.67 -6.46 -8.48
N ILE A 63 -3.97 -6.24 -8.68
CA ILE A 63 -4.75 -5.36 -7.81
C ILE A 63 -5.87 -6.17 -7.17
N GLN A 64 -6.05 -5.96 -5.87
CA GLN A 64 -7.13 -6.59 -5.13
C GLN A 64 -8.01 -5.49 -4.54
N TRP A 65 -9.26 -5.44 -4.98
CA TRP A 65 -10.21 -4.42 -4.57
C TRP A 65 -10.87 -4.80 -3.26
N GLY A 66 -11.01 -3.80 -2.39
CA GLY A 66 -11.79 -3.94 -1.16
C GLY A 66 -13.27 -3.69 -1.42
N GLN A 67 -13.99 -3.36 -0.36
CA GLN A 67 -15.42 -3.11 -0.44
C GLN A 67 -15.71 -1.67 -0.84
N CYS A 68 -16.71 -1.51 -1.69
CA CYS A 68 -17.23 -0.21 -2.06
C CYS A 68 -17.99 0.38 -0.88
N GLN A 69 -17.65 1.60 -0.48
CA GLN A 69 -18.30 2.30 0.60
C GLN A 69 -18.94 3.58 0.07
N PRO A 70 -20.12 3.94 0.56
CA PRO A 70 -20.68 5.24 0.20
C PRO A 70 -19.83 6.35 0.80
N LEU A 71 -19.74 7.45 0.08
CA LEU A 71 -19.04 8.65 0.54
C LEU A 71 -20.04 9.80 0.52
N GLY A 72 -20.51 10.20 1.69
CA GLY A 72 -21.56 11.17 1.83
C GLY A 72 -22.93 10.52 1.90
N ASP A 73 -23.97 11.34 1.98
CA ASP A 73 -25.33 10.88 2.26
C ASP A 73 -26.20 10.74 1.01
N ASP A 74 -25.74 11.23 -0.13
CA ASP A 74 -26.58 11.30 -1.32
C ASP A 74 -26.43 10.09 -2.24
N GLY A 75 -25.51 9.17 -1.92
CA GLY A 75 -25.33 7.95 -2.70
C GLY A 75 -24.67 8.15 -4.06
N THR A 76 -24.16 9.35 -4.36
CA THR A 76 -23.59 9.64 -5.67
C THR A 76 -22.07 9.46 -5.72
N GLN A 77 -21.43 9.38 -4.57
CA GLN A 77 -19.98 9.24 -4.46
C GLN A 77 -19.65 8.02 -3.62
N HIS A 78 -18.51 7.43 -3.94
CA HIS A 78 -18.06 6.21 -3.27
C HIS A 78 -16.59 6.32 -2.90
N GLN A 79 -16.15 5.43 -2.02
CA GLN A 79 -14.73 5.24 -1.74
C GLN A 79 -14.43 3.75 -1.73
N ILE A 80 -13.24 3.41 -2.14
CA ILE A 80 -12.81 2.03 -2.20
C ILE A 80 -11.30 1.99 -2.05
N ALA A 81 -10.82 1.02 -1.29
CA ALA A 81 -9.40 0.76 -1.16
C ALA A 81 -9.03 -0.43 -2.01
N ALA A 82 -7.79 -0.44 -2.47
CA ALA A 82 -7.26 -1.58 -3.20
C ALA A 82 -5.81 -1.79 -2.82
N GLU A 83 -5.41 -3.04 -2.82
CA GLU A 83 -4.03 -3.41 -2.55
C GLU A 83 -3.37 -3.84 -3.85
N VAL A 84 -2.17 -3.30 -4.10
CA VAL A 84 -1.34 -3.72 -5.22
C VAL A 84 -0.37 -4.77 -4.68
N LEU A 85 -0.42 -5.95 -5.27
CA LEU A 85 0.30 -7.13 -4.81
C LEU A 85 1.44 -7.43 -5.76
N ASP A 86 2.60 -7.71 -5.20
CA ASP A 86 3.81 -8.10 -5.92
C ASP A 86 3.92 -9.62 -5.88
N SER A 87 4.02 -10.27 -7.04
CA SER A 87 4.14 -11.73 -7.12
C SER A 87 5.41 -12.25 -6.46
N GLN A 88 6.42 -11.41 -6.34
CA GLN A 88 7.71 -11.76 -5.71
C GLN A 88 7.94 -10.90 -4.47
N TRP A 89 6.92 -10.80 -3.64
CA TRP A 89 6.95 -9.94 -2.45
C TRP A 89 8.08 -10.30 -1.48
N ASN A 90 8.54 -11.54 -1.52
CA ASN A 90 9.60 -12.02 -0.63
C ASN A 90 10.99 -12.00 -1.26
N ASP A 91 11.15 -11.35 -2.41
CA ASP A 91 12.45 -11.15 -3.03
C ASP A 91 13.13 -10.00 -2.30
N ASP A 92 14.08 -10.32 -1.42
CA ASP A 92 14.71 -9.36 -0.54
C ASP A 92 16.00 -8.77 -1.08
N GLU A 93 16.35 -9.04 -2.34
CA GLU A 93 17.46 -8.39 -2.99
C GLU A 93 17.18 -6.90 -3.16
N GLN A 94 18.24 -6.10 -3.25
CA GLN A 94 18.07 -4.66 -3.13
C GLN A 94 18.39 -3.88 -4.40
N GLN A 95 18.37 -4.52 -5.53
CA GLN A 95 18.37 -3.77 -6.78
C GLN A 95 17.02 -3.07 -6.93
N THR A 96 17.03 -1.92 -7.55
CA THR A 96 15.83 -1.10 -7.70
C THR A 96 15.37 -1.11 -9.15
N PHE A 97 14.10 -1.36 -9.35
CA PHE A 97 13.47 -1.40 -10.66
C PHE A 97 12.26 -0.49 -10.68
N THR A 98 11.87 -0.06 -11.87
CA THR A 98 10.67 0.74 -12.07
C THR A 98 9.86 0.11 -13.20
N LYS A 99 8.55 0.02 -13.00
CA LYS A 99 7.66 -0.62 -13.95
C LYS A 99 6.34 0.10 -13.98
N THR A 100 5.79 0.29 -15.18
CA THR A 100 4.44 0.82 -15.35
C THR A 100 3.49 -0.31 -15.67
N VAL A 101 2.42 -0.42 -14.90
CA VAL A 101 1.40 -1.44 -15.08
C VAL A 101 0.05 -0.77 -15.28
N ARG A 102 -0.85 -1.47 -15.94
CA ARG A 102 -2.20 -1.00 -16.21
C ARG A 102 -3.20 -1.96 -15.60
N PHE A 103 -4.12 -1.41 -14.83
CA PHE A 103 -5.19 -2.20 -14.22
C PHE A 103 -6.52 -1.79 -14.83
N SER A 104 -7.20 -2.73 -15.46
CA SER A 104 -8.50 -2.47 -16.07
C SER A 104 -9.55 -2.17 -14.99
N LEU A 105 -10.36 -1.16 -15.23
CA LEU A 105 -11.49 -0.83 -14.38
C LEU A 105 -12.81 -1.32 -14.96
N ALA A 106 -12.76 -2.17 -15.98
CA ALA A 106 -13.96 -2.57 -16.73
C ALA A 106 -15.00 -3.28 -15.87
N GLY A 107 -14.58 -3.98 -14.82
CA GLY A 107 -15.53 -4.66 -13.93
C GLY A 107 -15.84 -3.90 -12.66
N LEU A 108 -15.29 -2.72 -12.48
CA LEU A 108 -15.46 -1.97 -11.24
C LEU A 108 -16.74 -1.14 -11.30
N ASN A 109 -17.71 -1.49 -10.46
CA ASN A 109 -18.99 -0.80 -10.38
C ASN A 109 -19.00 0.33 -9.35
N CYS A 110 -18.00 0.41 -8.49
CA CYS A 110 -17.89 1.42 -7.45
C CYS A 110 -17.39 2.73 -8.04
N ARG A 111 -18.30 3.45 -8.71
CA ARG A 111 -17.94 4.65 -9.47
C ARG A 111 -19.09 5.65 -9.45
N PRO A 112 -18.81 6.96 -9.42
CA PRO A 112 -17.49 7.57 -9.25
C PRO A 112 -16.94 7.31 -7.85
N ALA A 113 -15.63 7.30 -7.70
CA ALA A 113 -15.03 6.91 -6.43
C ALA A 113 -13.72 7.62 -6.15
N THR A 114 -13.46 7.80 -4.86
CA THR A 114 -12.12 8.07 -4.36
C THR A 114 -11.46 6.73 -4.10
N VAL A 115 -10.36 6.47 -4.79
CA VAL A 115 -9.63 5.21 -4.71
C VAL A 115 -8.37 5.43 -3.91
N THR A 116 -8.15 4.60 -2.90
CA THR A 116 -6.90 4.59 -2.15
C THR A 116 -6.19 3.29 -2.47
N LEU A 117 -5.09 3.41 -3.20
CA LEU A 117 -4.21 2.28 -3.50
C LEU A 117 -3.16 2.17 -2.41
N HIS A 118 -2.84 0.96 -2.01
CA HIS A 118 -1.73 0.77 -1.10
C HIS A 118 -0.95 -0.49 -1.45
N THR A 119 0.31 -0.48 -1.07
CA THR A 119 1.18 -1.66 -1.11
C THR A 119 1.45 -2.08 0.32
N ALA A 120 1.66 -3.37 0.52
CA ALA A 120 2.11 -3.84 1.81
C ALA A 120 3.59 -3.48 1.97
N PRO A 121 4.02 -2.93 3.10
CA PRO A 121 3.18 -2.59 4.23
C PRO A 121 2.64 -1.17 4.27
N ARG A 122 3.15 -0.21 3.49
CA ARG A 122 2.82 1.12 3.91
C ARG A 122 2.67 2.24 2.91
N PHE A 123 2.88 2.05 1.64
CA PHE A 123 2.76 3.16 0.69
C PHE A 123 1.33 3.28 0.23
N GLU A 124 0.85 4.52 0.13
CA GLU A 124 -0.51 4.81 -0.28
C GLU A 124 -0.53 5.88 -1.35
N TYR A 125 -1.52 5.80 -2.21
CA TYR A 125 -1.80 6.84 -3.20
C TYR A 125 -3.31 6.96 -3.36
N THR A 126 -3.84 8.16 -3.26
CA THR A 126 -5.28 8.41 -3.36
C THR A 126 -5.57 9.24 -4.62
N LEU A 127 -6.56 8.82 -5.39
CA LEU A 127 -7.00 9.54 -6.57
C LEU A 127 -8.51 9.39 -6.73
N HIS A 128 -9.09 10.25 -7.56
CA HIS A 128 -10.50 10.19 -7.86
C HIS A 128 -10.69 9.64 -9.27
N ILE A 129 -11.66 8.73 -9.43
CA ILE A 129 -12.05 8.20 -10.74
C ILE A 129 -13.52 8.52 -11.01
N PRO A 130 -13.86 8.82 -12.29
CA PRO A 130 -15.25 9.08 -12.66
C PRO A 130 -16.13 7.86 -12.69
#